data_7ffd1760998f8a9c99c45d4907b1d652
#
_entry.id   7ffd1760998f8a9c99c45d4907b1d652
#
_cell.length_a   1.000
_cell.length_b   1.000
_cell.length_c   1.000
_cell.angle_alpha   90.00
_cell.angle_beta   90.00
_cell.angle_gamma   90.00
#
_symmetry.space_group_name_H-M   'P 1'
#
loop_
_entity.id
_entity.type
_entity.pdbx_description
1 polymer ?
#
loop_
_entity_poly.entity_id
_entity_poly.type
_entity_poly.pdbx_seq_one_letter_code
_entity_poly.pdbx_strand_id
1 'polypeptide(L)'
;SVANEVEVNKNVFEKVTDKPVASPGMKYKHYAPKTKCVLVYSNDKAKMINKINEISNDYKNVVVLGTQGNMPKYISKNKLSMGATLEDVAQNIFSLLRKADKCNADLVIIEGVTKQGLGLAITNRLIRACEYNYIEI
;
A
#
# COMPACT_ATOMS: atom_id res chain seq x y z
N SER A 1 12.69 3.89 -15.23
CA SER A 1 12.32 4.55 -15.02
C SER A 1 12.21 4.56 -14.95
N VAL A 2 12.53 4.39 -14.78
CA VAL A 2 12.24 5.06 -14.53
C VAL A 2 12.32 5.34 -14.24
N ALA A 3 12.96 5.20 -14.15
CA ALA A 3 12.84 5.94 -13.78
C ALA A 3 12.91 6.04 -13.53
N ASN A 4 13.49 5.91 -13.34
CA ASN A 4 13.33 6.45 -12.97
C ASN A 4 13.14 6.25 -12.61
N GLU A 5 13.56 5.97 -12.34
CA GLU A 5 13.05 6.12 -11.97
C GLU A 5 12.68 6.24 -11.42
N VAL A 6 12.86 6.25 -11.08
CA VAL A 6 12.32 6.39 -10.27
C VAL A 6 11.36 7.22 -10.24
N GLU A 7 11.01 7.95 -9.87
CA GLU A 7 10.06 8.83 -9.82
C GLU A 7 9.32 8.90 -11.02
N VAL A 8 9.83 8.84 -11.98
CA VAL A 8 9.25 8.86 -13.24
C VAL A 8 8.22 7.80 -13.36
N ASN A 9 8.41 6.71 -12.74
CA ASN A 9 7.49 5.63 -12.83
C ASN A 9 6.11 5.92 -12.31
N LYS A 10 5.99 6.78 -11.38
CA LYS A 10 4.70 7.10 -10.85
C LYS A 10 3.82 7.70 -11.90
N ASN A 11 4.36 8.54 -12.70
CA ASN A 11 3.60 9.18 -13.72
C ASN A 11 3.09 8.17 -14.73
N VAL A 12 3.89 7.19 -15.01
CA VAL A 12 3.49 6.18 -15.96
C VAL A 12 2.32 5.40 -15.42
N PHE A 13 2.35 5.05 -14.17
CA PHE A 13 1.27 4.31 -13.60
C PHE A 13 -0.02 5.14 -13.64
N GLU A 14 0.05 6.35 -13.29
CA GLU A 14 -1.09 7.21 -13.31
C GLU A 14 -1.70 7.29 -14.69
N LYS A 15 -0.94 7.53 -15.69
CA LYS A 15 -1.45 7.61 -17.00
C LYS A 15 -2.10 6.36 -17.46
N VAL A 16 -1.46 5.27 -17.25
CA VAL A 16 -2.00 4.02 -17.67
C VAL A 16 -3.31 3.76 -16.95
N THR A 17 -3.38 4.17 -15.73
CA THR A 17 -4.58 3.91 -14.98
C THR A 17 -5.74 4.77 -15.43
N ASP A 18 -5.51 5.98 -15.58
CA ASP A 18 -6.55 6.89 -15.96
C ASP A 18 -7.24 6.56 -17.25
N LYS A 19 -6.50 6.29 -18.26
CA LYS A 19 -7.08 6.00 -19.50
C LYS A 19 -8.02 4.88 -19.49
N PRO A 20 -7.62 3.73 -19.17
CA PRO A 20 -8.46 2.56 -19.24
C PRO A 20 -9.65 2.71 -18.33
N VAL A 21 -9.43 3.39 -17.28
CA VAL A 21 -10.45 3.52 -16.34
C VAL A 21 -11.60 4.33 -16.87
N ALA A 22 -11.29 5.15 -17.77
CA ALA A 22 -12.31 5.99 -18.30
C ALA A 22 -13.35 5.14 -18.98
N SER A 23 -13.02 3.92 -19.22
CA SER A 23 -14.00 3.13 -19.90
C SER A 23 -14.71 2.25 -18.92
N PRO A 24 -15.36 1.29 -19.38
CA PRO A 24 -16.17 0.41 -18.59
C PRO A 24 -15.52 -0.10 -17.38
N GLY A 25 -14.22 -0.19 -17.43
CA GLY A 25 -13.54 -0.74 -16.33
C GLY A 25 -13.86 -0.03 -15.09
N MET A 26 -14.28 1.15 -15.24
CA MET A 26 -14.60 1.89 -14.18
C MET A 26 -15.57 1.29 -13.33
N LYS A 27 -16.40 0.53 -13.83
CA LYS A 27 -17.37 -0.04 -13.06
C LYS A 27 -16.83 -0.95 -12.08
N TYR A 28 -15.78 -1.60 -12.37
CA TYR A 28 -15.26 -2.52 -11.48
C TYR A 28 -14.50 -1.87 -10.50
N LYS A 29 -14.06 -0.84 -10.79
CA LYS A 29 -13.33 -0.08 -10.00
C LYS A 29 -12.56 -0.80 -9.08
N HIS A 30 -11.54 -0.39 -8.66
CA HIS A 30 -10.73 -0.94 -7.70
C HIS A 30 -11.35 -0.55 -6.40
N TYR A 31 -11.19 -1.29 -5.39
CA TYR A 31 -11.69 -0.92 -4.09
C TYR A 31 -10.84 0.26 -3.61
N ALA A 32 -11.47 1.31 -3.26
CA ALA A 32 -10.78 2.46 -2.68
C ALA A 32 -11.34 2.67 -1.28
N PRO A 33 -10.54 2.50 -0.25
CA PRO A 33 -11.03 2.69 1.11
C PRO A 33 -11.45 4.12 1.35
N LYS A 34 -12.35 4.33 2.31
CA LYS A 34 -12.79 5.66 2.63
C LYS A 34 -11.70 6.31 3.42
N THR A 35 -10.96 5.55 4.22
CA THR A 35 -9.85 6.07 5.01
C THR A 35 -8.67 6.30 4.09
N LYS A 36 -7.96 7.39 4.29
CA LYS A 36 -6.79 7.68 3.49
C LYS A 36 -5.77 6.58 3.68
N CYS A 37 -5.17 6.13 2.61
CA CYS A 37 -4.16 5.08 2.64
C CYS A 37 -2.87 5.56 2.00
N VAL A 38 -1.75 5.06 2.47
CA VAL A 38 -0.48 5.34 1.84
C VAL A 38 0.33 4.05 1.74
N LEU A 39 0.95 3.83 0.60
CA LEU A 39 1.79 2.66 0.38
C LEU A 39 3.23 3.12 0.52
N VAL A 40 4.01 2.43 1.34
CA VAL A 40 5.41 2.80 1.57
C VAL A 40 6.31 1.65 1.16
N TYR A 41 7.29 1.91 0.34
CA TYR A 41 8.23 0.89 -0.09
C TYR A 41 9.66 1.38 -0.08
N SER A 42 10.58 0.49 0.26
CA SER A 42 12.02 0.73 0.12
C SER A 42 12.68 -0.62 -0.13
N ASN A 43 13.78 -0.60 -0.85
CA ASN A 43 14.54 -1.80 -1.05
C ASN A 43 15.22 -2.18 0.26
N ASP A 44 15.42 -1.20 1.14
CA ASP A 44 16.03 -1.44 2.44
C ASP A 44 14.89 -1.62 3.43
N LYS A 45 14.71 -2.82 3.93
CA LYS A 45 13.64 -3.13 4.85
C LYS A 45 13.67 -2.24 6.10
N ALA A 46 14.83 -1.99 6.64
CA ALA A 46 14.94 -1.18 7.84
C ALA A 46 14.45 0.25 7.58
N LYS A 47 14.77 0.80 6.41
CA LYS A 47 14.35 2.13 6.07
C LYS A 47 12.84 2.17 5.90
N MET A 48 12.28 1.14 5.30
CA MET A 48 10.85 1.06 5.08
C MET A 48 10.11 1.03 6.42
N ILE A 49 10.57 0.19 7.34
CA ILE A 49 9.93 0.07 8.64
C ILE A 49 10.06 1.38 9.41
N ASN A 50 11.23 2.00 9.36
CA ASN A 50 11.44 3.26 10.05
C ASN A 50 10.53 4.36 9.50
N LYS A 51 10.33 4.37 8.18
CA LYS A 51 9.48 5.38 7.58
C LYS A 51 8.02 5.16 7.99
N ILE A 52 7.58 3.91 8.01
CA ILE A 52 6.23 3.60 8.42
C ILE A 52 6.01 4.01 9.88
N ASN A 53 6.98 3.75 10.74
CA ASN A 53 6.86 4.14 12.13
C ASN A 53 6.89 5.66 12.29
N GLU A 54 7.67 6.33 11.48
CA GLU A 54 7.77 7.77 11.52
C GLU A 54 6.41 8.38 11.16
N ILE A 55 5.77 7.89 10.11
CA ILE A 55 4.47 8.38 9.70
C ILE A 55 3.44 8.05 10.78
N SER A 56 3.56 6.87 11.39
CA SER A 56 2.61 6.47 12.43
C SER A 56 2.62 7.46 13.59
N ASN A 57 3.76 8.04 13.89
CA ASN A 57 3.86 8.99 15.00
C ASN A 57 3.18 10.32 14.69
N ASP A 58 2.93 10.61 13.44
CA ASP A 58 2.33 11.89 13.06
C ASP A 58 0.81 11.88 13.12
N TYR A 59 0.22 10.72 13.35
CA TYR A 59 -1.24 10.61 13.38
C TYR A 59 -1.69 9.92 14.65
N LYS A 60 -2.88 10.23 15.09
CA LYS A 60 -3.41 9.65 16.31
C LYS A 60 -3.81 8.22 16.15
N ASN A 61 -4.58 7.91 15.15
CA ASN A 61 -5.09 6.57 14.93
C ASN A 61 -4.61 6.05 13.59
N VAL A 62 -3.67 5.14 13.62
CA VAL A 62 -3.10 4.58 12.40
C VAL A 62 -3.27 3.08 12.41
N VAL A 63 -3.63 2.51 11.27
CA VAL A 63 -3.64 1.06 11.11
C VAL A 63 -2.50 0.72 10.15
N VAL A 64 -1.61 -0.18 10.53
CA VAL A 64 -0.53 -0.61 9.67
C VAL A 64 -0.85 -1.99 9.13
N LEU A 65 -0.77 -2.14 7.81
CA LEU A 65 -0.91 -3.44 7.18
C LEU A 65 0.48 -3.88 6.78
N GLY A 66 1.02 -4.87 7.43
CA GLY A 66 2.39 -5.30 7.21
C GLY A 66 2.52 -6.79 7.05
N THR A 67 3.68 -7.23 6.62
CA THR A 67 3.94 -8.66 6.47
C THR A 67 4.18 -9.27 7.82
N GLN A 68 3.87 -10.52 7.95
CA GLN A 68 3.94 -11.24 9.22
C GLN A 68 5.28 -11.08 9.94
N GLY A 69 6.36 -11.18 9.25
CA GLY A 69 7.68 -11.10 9.87
C GLY A 69 8.03 -9.73 10.43
N ASN A 70 7.37 -8.70 9.94
CA ASN A 70 7.70 -7.34 10.37
C ASN A 70 6.74 -6.80 11.41
N MET A 71 5.68 -7.55 11.71
CA MET A 71 4.66 -7.08 12.66
C MET A 71 5.23 -6.57 13.97
N PRO A 72 6.16 -7.28 14.63
CA PRO A 72 6.67 -6.82 15.91
C PRO A 72 7.46 -5.53 15.85
N LYS A 73 7.86 -5.12 14.63
CA LYS A 73 8.70 -3.94 14.49
C LYS A 73 7.91 -2.65 14.34
N TYR A 74 6.60 -2.77 14.14
CA TYR A 74 5.77 -1.58 13.99
C TYR A 74 5.25 -1.10 15.33
N ILE A 75 5.32 0.20 15.56
CA ILE A 75 4.93 0.78 16.83
C ILE A 75 3.43 1.00 16.97
N SER A 76 2.72 1.03 15.87
CA SER A 76 1.29 1.26 15.91
C SER A 76 0.60 0.14 16.68
N LYS A 77 -0.37 0.49 17.50
CA LYS A 77 -1.11 -0.50 18.25
C LYS A 77 -2.05 -1.26 17.37
N ASN A 78 -2.53 -0.65 16.32
CA ASN A 78 -3.44 -1.29 15.39
C ASN A 78 -2.66 -1.72 14.17
N LYS A 79 -2.39 -3.00 14.05
CA LYS A 79 -1.67 -3.52 12.91
C LYS A 79 -2.25 -4.86 12.52
N LEU A 80 -2.34 -5.09 11.24
CA LEU A 80 -2.93 -6.31 10.71
C LEU A 80 -1.92 -6.97 9.80
N SER A 81 -1.77 -8.28 9.93
CA SER A 81 -0.83 -9.01 9.10
C SER A 81 -1.43 -9.30 7.74
N MET A 82 -0.67 -9.03 6.69
CA MET A 82 -1.11 -9.35 5.34
C MET A 82 -0.73 -10.80 4.99
N GLY A 83 0.04 -11.46 5.85
CA GLY A 83 0.47 -12.82 5.61
C GLY A 83 1.97 -12.91 5.48
N ALA A 84 2.47 -14.12 5.33
CA ALA A 84 3.90 -14.37 5.27
C ALA A 84 4.44 -14.43 3.85
N THR A 85 3.61 -14.71 2.86
CA THR A 85 4.05 -14.84 1.48
C THR A 85 3.32 -13.86 0.58
N LEU A 86 3.82 -13.67 -0.63
CA LEU A 86 3.17 -12.79 -1.58
C LEU A 86 1.79 -13.29 -1.95
N GLU A 87 1.61 -14.60 -1.99
CA GLU A 87 0.32 -15.20 -2.30
C GLU A 87 -0.68 -14.85 -1.21
N ASP A 88 -0.22 -14.86 0.05
CA ASP A 88 -1.08 -14.53 1.16
C ASP A 88 -1.52 -13.07 1.05
N VAL A 89 -0.57 -12.20 0.74
CA VAL A 89 -0.84 -10.77 0.59
C VAL A 89 -1.88 -10.57 -0.52
N ALA A 90 -1.67 -11.21 -1.66
CA ALA A 90 -2.58 -11.07 -2.78
C ALA A 90 -4.00 -11.52 -2.41
N GLN A 91 -4.11 -12.56 -1.62
CA GLN A 91 -5.39 -13.06 -1.21
C GLN A 91 -6.07 -12.18 -0.18
N ASN A 92 -5.32 -11.65 0.73
CA ASN A 92 -5.88 -10.95 1.89
C ASN A 92 -6.02 -9.45 1.79
N ILE A 93 -5.30 -8.84 0.88
CA ILE A 93 -5.17 -7.38 0.91
C ILE A 93 -6.47 -6.59 0.88
N PHE A 94 -7.39 -6.94 0.01
CA PHE A 94 -8.61 -6.14 -0.08
C PHE A 94 -9.57 -6.39 1.08
N SER A 95 -9.53 -7.58 1.63
CA SER A 95 -10.32 -7.91 2.80
C SER A 95 -9.77 -7.11 3.97
N LEU A 96 -8.44 -6.97 4.05
CA LEU A 96 -7.81 -6.21 5.12
C LEU A 96 -8.07 -4.72 4.97
N LEU A 97 -8.11 -4.22 3.75
CA LEU A 97 -8.43 -2.81 3.55
C LEU A 97 -9.85 -2.52 4.02
N ARG A 98 -10.78 -3.42 3.76
CA ARG A 98 -12.14 -3.23 4.21
C ARG A 98 -12.20 -3.27 5.74
N LYS A 99 -11.39 -4.13 6.34
CA LYS A 99 -11.37 -4.26 7.79
C LYS A 99 -10.77 -2.98 8.37
N ALA A 100 -9.72 -2.47 7.77
CA ALA A 100 -9.07 -1.25 8.23
C ALA A 100 -10.02 -0.06 8.14
N ASP A 101 -10.87 -0.03 7.11
CA ASP A 101 -11.84 1.05 6.97
C ASP A 101 -12.80 1.09 8.14
N LYS A 102 -13.04 -0.04 8.78
CA LYS A 102 -13.96 -0.09 9.88
C LYS A 102 -13.33 0.27 11.20
N CYS A 103 -12.03 0.51 11.21
CA CYS A 103 -11.32 0.84 12.44
C CYS A 103 -11.39 2.32 12.78
N ASN A 104 -11.99 3.13 11.93
CA ASN A 104 -12.06 4.57 12.13
C ASN A 104 -10.69 5.19 12.30
N ALA A 105 -9.73 4.73 11.52
CA ALA A 105 -8.39 5.26 11.60
C ALA A 105 -8.27 6.57 10.83
N ASP A 106 -7.27 7.35 11.14
CA ASP A 106 -7.00 8.58 10.43
C ASP A 106 -6.16 8.27 9.19
N LEU A 107 -5.43 7.18 9.22
CA LEU A 107 -4.55 6.79 8.13
C LEU A 107 -4.31 5.29 8.16
N VAL A 108 -4.26 4.68 6.99
CA VAL A 108 -3.87 3.29 6.85
C VAL A 108 -2.53 3.30 6.12
N ILE A 109 -1.52 2.69 6.70
CA ILE A 109 -0.20 2.62 6.08
C ILE A 109 0.02 1.19 5.64
N ILE A 110 0.36 0.98 4.38
CA ILE A 110 0.54 -0.35 3.84
C ILE A 110 2.01 -0.58 3.52
N GLU A 111 2.57 -1.66 4.04
CA GLU A 111 3.94 -2.02 3.78
C GLU A 111 4.03 -2.49 2.33
N GLY A 112 4.93 -1.92 1.55
CA GLY A 112 5.09 -2.31 0.16
C GLY A 112 5.79 -3.65 0.05
N VAL A 113 5.59 -4.32 -1.08
CA VAL A 113 6.22 -5.60 -1.35
C VAL A 113 7.12 -5.45 -2.57
N THR A 114 7.90 -6.49 -2.86
CA THR A 114 8.81 -6.43 -3.99
C THR A 114 8.05 -6.08 -5.26
N LYS A 115 8.70 -5.37 -6.16
CA LYS A 115 8.06 -4.94 -7.40
C LYS A 115 8.37 -5.88 -8.55
N GLN A 116 8.48 -7.16 -8.28
CA GLN A 116 8.75 -8.15 -9.31
C GLN A 116 7.67 -9.21 -9.27
N GLY A 117 7.31 -9.72 -10.42
CA GLY A 117 6.34 -10.82 -10.52
C GLY A 117 5.03 -10.49 -9.84
N LEU A 118 4.58 -11.37 -8.98
CA LEU A 118 3.32 -11.19 -8.27
C LEU A 118 3.35 -9.92 -7.43
N GLY A 119 4.52 -9.59 -6.89
CA GLY A 119 4.66 -8.37 -6.10
C GLY A 119 4.37 -7.11 -6.91
N LEU A 120 4.73 -7.11 -8.19
CA LEU A 120 4.46 -5.96 -9.02
C LEU A 120 2.94 -5.81 -9.24
N ALA A 121 2.24 -6.92 -9.45
CA ALA A 121 0.80 -6.86 -9.63
C ALA A 121 0.12 -6.35 -8.36
N ILE A 122 0.59 -6.79 -7.20
CA ILE A 122 0.05 -6.35 -5.94
C ILE A 122 0.32 -4.86 -5.78
N THR A 123 1.54 -4.42 -6.09
CA THR A 123 1.93 -3.02 -5.96
C THR A 123 1.05 -2.12 -6.83
N ASN A 124 0.81 -2.52 -8.06
CA ASN A 124 -0.02 -1.74 -8.96
C ASN A 124 -1.44 -1.58 -8.43
N ARG A 125 -1.99 -2.63 -7.87
CA ARG A 125 -3.33 -2.55 -7.32
C ARG A 125 -3.36 -1.67 -6.08
N LEU A 126 -2.33 -1.78 -5.24
CA LEU A 126 -2.28 -0.98 -4.03
C LEU A 126 -2.09 0.50 -4.33
N ILE A 127 -1.31 0.83 -5.33
CA ILE A 127 -1.12 2.22 -5.72
C ILE A 127 -2.47 2.83 -6.10
N ARG A 128 -3.29 2.09 -6.82
CA ARG A 128 -4.59 2.59 -7.20
C ARG A 128 -5.52 2.69 -6.01
N ALA A 129 -5.50 1.69 -5.13
CA ALA A 129 -6.35 1.71 -3.94
C ALA A 129 -5.98 2.87 -3.03
N CYS A 130 -4.72 3.25 -3.01
CA CYS A 130 -4.26 4.37 -2.19
C CYS A 130 -4.38 5.69 -2.92
N GLU A 131 -5.01 5.68 -4.09
CA GLU A 131 -5.19 6.88 -4.90
C GLU A 131 -3.87 7.58 -5.17
N TYR A 132 -2.87 6.77 -5.49
CA TYR A 132 -1.52 7.21 -5.82
C TYR A 132 -0.75 7.87 -4.69
N ASN A 133 -1.17 7.63 -3.45
CA ASN A 133 -0.39 8.07 -2.29
C ASN A 133 0.68 6.99 -2.08
N TYR A 134 1.83 7.21 -2.66
CA TYR A 134 2.88 6.22 -2.68
C TYR A 134 4.21 6.87 -2.32
N ILE A 135 4.92 6.29 -1.38
CA ILE A 135 6.22 6.78 -0.95
C ILE A 135 7.24 5.69 -1.21
N GLU A 136 8.27 6.01 -1.97
CA GLU A 136 9.34 5.07 -2.22
C GLU A 136 10.64 5.76 -1.80
N ILE A 137 11.42 5.11 -0.96
CA ILE A 137 12.67 5.70 -0.45
C ILE A 137 13.85 4.75 -0.58
#